data_db8195c936d819350ae070eb6b9543c8
#
_entry.id   db8195c936d819350ae070eb6b9543c8
#
_cell.length_a   1.000
_cell.length_b   1.000
_cell.length_c   1.000
_cell.angle_alpha   90.00
_cell.angle_beta   90.00
_cell.angle_gamma   90.00
#
_symmetry.space_group_name_H-M   'P 1'
#
loop_
_entity.id
_entity.type
_entity.pdbx_description
1 polymer ?
#
loop_
_entity_poly.entity_id
_entity_poly.type
_entity_poly.pdbx_seq_one_letter_code
_entity_poly.pdbx_strand_id
1 'polypeptide(L)'
;TDDFIAGGAIGSVLGDDLWGAEQADNTVGATSGVIPEIDIKVDSVSITAITKKLKAKWTPELGQDLNAYHNLDAEVELTGILSEQIALEIDREIVNDLVKGASAGTYYWSRSPGLFVRRDTGAEIGASSAAPDFTGTVSEWYETLIETINDVSAQIHRKTLRGGANFIVCGPEVANILEFTSGFRANVTADAERGDIGAVKAGSLNRKFDVIVDPYFPRQVILCGRRG
;
A
#
# COMPACT_ATOMS: atom_id res chain seq x y z
N THR A 1 -34.12 7.46 -30.27
CA THR A 1 -33.93 6.08 -30.69
C THR A 1 -32.45 5.82 -30.61
N ASP A 2 -32.05 5.07 -29.60
CA ASP A 2 -30.67 4.62 -29.44
C ASP A 2 -30.40 3.69 -30.61
N ASP A 3 -29.54 4.18 -31.48
CA ASP A 3 -29.11 3.42 -32.62
C ASP A 3 -27.96 2.50 -32.19
N PHE A 4 -28.31 1.32 -31.74
CA PHE A 4 -27.36 0.30 -31.35
C PHE A 4 -26.48 -0.19 -32.54
N ILE A 5 -26.76 0.30 -33.72
CA ILE A 5 -26.06 -0.07 -34.95
C ILE A 5 -25.08 1.03 -35.39
N ALA A 6 -25.21 2.25 -34.85
CA ALA A 6 -24.28 3.32 -35.17
C ALA A 6 -22.96 3.10 -34.43
N GLY A 7 -21.88 3.08 -35.16
CA GLY A 7 -20.55 2.94 -34.59
C GLY A 7 -20.33 3.92 -33.43
N GLY A 8 -19.99 3.40 -32.27
CA GLY A 8 -19.79 4.16 -31.04
C GLY A 8 -20.95 4.12 -30.04
N ALA A 9 -22.04 3.39 -30.31
CA ALA A 9 -23.05 3.16 -29.31
C ALA A 9 -22.57 2.13 -28.27
N ILE A 10 -22.67 2.51 -27.00
CA ILE A 10 -22.35 1.62 -25.88
C ILE A 10 -23.33 0.44 -25.89
N GLY A 11 -22.86 -0.78 -26.02
CA GLY A 11 -23.67 -1.97 -26.10
C GLY A 11 -24.00 -2.42 -27.52
N SER A 12 -23.34 -1.85 -28.55
CA SER A 12 -23.37 -2.38 -29.91
C SER A 12 -22.75 -3.77 -29.93
N VAL A 13 -23.48 -4.72 -30.47
CA VAL A 13 -23.04 -6.12 -30.66
C VAL A 13 -22.18 -6.24 -31.92
N LEU A 14 -22.09 -5.19 -32.72
CA LEU A 14 -21.40 -5.16 -34.00
C LEU A 14 -20.24 -4.15 -33.96
N GLY A 15 -19.05 -4.63 -34.01
CA GLY A 15 -17.86 -3.84 -34.32
C GLY A 15 -17.10 -3.36 -33.10
N ASP A 16 -17.46 -2.32 -32.44
CA ASP A 16 -16.69 -1.76 -31.32
C ASP A 16 -17.17 -2.27 -29.96
N ASP A 17 -17.12 -3.56 -29.75
CA ASP A 17 -17.44 -4.16 -28.46
C ASP A 17 -16.45 -3.75 -27.40
N LEU A 18 -16.93 -3.14 -26.34
CA LEU A 18 -16.20 -2.95 -25.10
C LEU A 18 -15.64 -4.25 -24.51
N TRP A 19 -16.20 -5.38 -24.90
CA TRP A 19 -15.88 -6.71 -24.36
C TRP A 19 -15.01 -7.55 -25.27
N GLY A 20 -14.83 -7.15 -26.52
CA GLY A 20 -13.87 -7.78 -27.46
C GLY A 20 -14.05 -9.28 -27.71
N ALA A 21 -15.16 -9.87 -27.24
CA ALA A 21 -15.35 -11.30 -27.24
C ALA A 21 -16.21 -11.81 -28.41
N GLU A 22 -16.92 -10.92 -29.06
CA GLU A 22 -17.87 -11.30 -30.11
C GLU A 22 -17.40 -10.85 -31.48
N GLN A 23 -17.00 -11.82 -32.22
CA GLN A 23 -16.97 -11.83 -33.66
C GLN A 23 -15.88 -11.01 -34.36
N ALA A 24 -15.00 -11.78 -34.95
CA ALA A 24 -14.36 -11.39 -36.19
C ALA A 24 -15.44 -11.09 -37.24
N ASP A 25 -16.00 -9.88 -37.24
CA ASP A 25 -16.88 -9.48 -38.33
C ASP A 25 -16.06 -9.33 -39.59
N ASN A 26 -16.39 -10.13 -40.55
CA ASN A 26 -15.74 -10.20 -41.86
C ASN A 26 -16.30 -9.15 -42.83
N THR A 27 -17.04 -8.15 -42.32
CA THR A 27 -17.58 -7.06 -43.16
C THR A 27 -16.51 -6.04 -43.45
N VAL A 28 -16.41 -5.66 -44.70
CA VAL A 28 -15.47 -4.65 -45.19
C VAL A 28 -15.77 -3.30 -44.52
N GLY A 29 -14.91 -2.92 -43.61
CA GLY A 29 -15.06 -1.66 -42.84
C GLY A 29 -15.24 -1.81 -41.34
N ALA A 30 -15.46 -3.02 -40.83
CA ALA A 30 -15.46 -3.26 -39.40
C ALA A 30 -14.04 -3.33 -38.87
N THR A 31 -13.81 -2.72 -37.75
CA THR A 31 -12.56 -2.86 -37.00
C THR A 31 -12.44 -4.33 -36.64
N SER A 32 -11.45 -4.99 -37.21
CA SER A 32 -11.20 -6.44 -37.05
C SER A 32 -11.26 -6.83 -35.57
N GLY A 33 -12.29 -7.51 -35.16
CA GLY A 33 -12.38 -8.08 -33.82
C GLY A 33 -11.22 -9.03 -33.60
N VAL A 34 -10.28 -8.65 -32.77
CA VAL A 34 -9.17 -9.51 -32.39
C VAL A 34 -9.71 -10.56 -31.42
N ILE A 35 -9.69 -11.81 -31.83
CA ILE A 35 -10.07 -12.92 -30.94
C ILE A 35 -9.07 -12.92 -29.78
N PRO A 36 -9.52 -12.81 -28.51
CA PRO A 36 -8.61 -12.83 -27.39
C PRO A 36 -7.88 -14.17 -27.28
N GLU A 37 -6.57 -14.08 -27.29
CA GLU A 37 -5.69 -15.25 -27.12
C GLU A 37 -5.26 -15.36 -25.66
N ILE A 38 -5.23 -16.57 -25.13
CA ILE A 38 -4.70 -16.87 -23.82
C ILE A 38 -3.34 -17.52 -24.01
N ASP A 39 -2.29 -16.88 -23.54
CA ASP A 39 -0.94 -17.40 -23.50
C ASP A 39 -0.53 -17.74 -22.07
N ILE A 40 0.05 -18.92 -21.88
CA ILE A 40 0.56 -19.35 -20.57
C ILE A 40 2.07 -19.22 -20.59
N LYS A 41 2.57 -18.24 -19.80
CA LYS A 41 4.00 -18.06 -19.58
C LYS A 41 4.41 -18.68 -18.26
N VAL A 42 5.48 -19.46 -18.29
CA VAL A 42 6.09 -20.05 -17.10
C VAL A 42 7.43 -19.39 -16.89
N ASP A 43 7.55 -18.62 -15.81
CA ASP A 43 8.80 -18.01 -15.40
C ASP A 43 9.35 -18.73 -14.17
N SER A 44 10.67 -18.89 -14.14
CA SER A 44 11.38 -19.42 -12.97
C SER A 44 12.22 -18.32 -12.34
N VAL A 45 12.05 -18.12 -11.03
CA VAL A 45 12.85 -17.19 -10.24
C VAL A 45 13.77 -17.98 -9.32
N SER A 46 15.08 -17.73 -9.42
CA SER A 46 16.04 -18.30 -8.48
C SER A 46 16.07 -17.48 -7.20
N ILE A 47 15.91 -18.14 -6.06
CA ILE A 47 15.99 -17.51 -4.73
C ILE A 47 17.34 -17.88 -4.12
N THR A 48 18.12 -16.86 -3.76
CA THR A 48 19.39 -17.03 -3.08
C THR A 48 19.23 -16.71 -1.59
N ALA A 49 19.61 -17.64 -0.73
CA ALA A 49 19.58 -17.42 0.70
C ALA A 49 20.77 -16.54 1.14
N ILE A 50 20.48 -15.49 1.88
CA ILE A 50 21.46 -14.59 2.48
C ILE A 50 21.39 -14.76 3.99
N THR A 51 22.55 -14.99 4.63
CA THR A 51 22.62 -15.12 6.08
C THR A 51 22.91 -13.77 6.72
N LYS A 52 22.15 -13.43 7.76
CA LYS A 52 22.38 -12.25 8.60
C LYS A 52 23.07 -12.66 9.88
N LYS A 53 24.01 -11.83 10.35
CA LYS A 53 24.78 -12.08 11.57
C LYS A 53 24.79 -10.82 12.41
N LEU A 54 24.41 -10.95 13.67
CA LEU A 54 24.56 -9.92 14.69
C LEU A 54 25.59 -10.37 15.71
N LYS A 55 26.25 -9.42 16.35
CA LYS A 55 27.27 -9.66 17.36
C LYS A 55 27.05 -8.71 18.53
N ALA A 56 26.91 -9.28 19.72
CA ALA A 56 26.99 -8.55 20.98
C ALA A 56 28.34 -8.77 21.63
N LYS A 57 28.82 -7.80 22.39
CA LYS A 57 29.99 -7.87 23.23
C LYS A 57 29.65 -7.31 24.59
N TRP A 58 30.08 -8.02 25.63
CA TRP A 58 29.94 -7.55 27.01
C TRP A 58 31.21 -7.84 27.79
N THR A 59 31.43 -7.12 28.87
CA THR A 59 32.57 -7.36 29.76
C THR A 59 32.17 -8.34 30.87
N PRO A 60 33.08 -9.14 31.41
CA PRO A 60 32.81 -10.05 32.53
C PRO A 60 32.29 -9.30 33.78
N GLU A 61 32.78 -8.07 33.99
CA GLU A 61 32.35 -7.21 35.08
C GLU A 61 30.85 -6.89 35.00
N LEU A 62 30.38 -6.55 33.79
CA LEU A 62 28.95 -6.29 33.55
C LEU A 62 28.11 -7.53 33.88
N GLY A 63 28.56 -8.72 33.50
CA GLY A 63 27.88 -9.97 33.80
C GLY A 63 27.81 -10.23 35.32
N GLN A 64 28.87 -9.93 36.05
CA GLN A 64 28.88 -10.06 37.51
C GLN A 64 27.97 -9.06 38.19
N ASP A 65 27.98 -7.79 37.76
CA ASP A 65 27.14 -6.73 38.32
C ASP A 65 25.66 -6.99 38.07
N LEU A 66 25.28 -7.42 36.87
CA LEU A 66 23.90 -7.77 36.55
C LEU A 66 23.41 -8.94 37.42
N ASN A 67 24.26 -9.96 37.63
CA ASN A 67 23.90 -11.07 38.49
C ASN A 67 23.80 -10.67 39.96
N ALA A 68 24.77 -9.88 40.44
CA ALA A 68 24.83 -9.49 41.85
C ALA A 68 23.73 -8.52 42.27
N TYR A 69 23.39 -7.53 41.42
CA TYR A 69 22.43 -6.50 41.77
C TYR A 69 21.01 -6.76 41.29
N HIS A 70 20.85 -7.46 40.16
CA HIS A 70 19.56 -7.66 39.52
C HIS A 70 19.16 -9.12 39.37
N ASN A 71 20.04 -10.06 39.70
CA ASN A 71 19.83 -11.48 39.52
C ASN A 71 19.47 -11.86 38.07
N LEU A 72 20.06 -11.14 37.08
CA LEU A 72 19.89 -11.33 35.65
C LEU A 72 21.14 -11.96 35.05
N ASP A 73 20.93 -12.87 34.10
CA ASP A 73 22.00 -13.45 33.32
C ASP A 73 22.23 -12.61 32.05
N ALA A 74 23.41 -12.01 31.92
CA ALA A 74 23.77 -11.15 30.80
C ALA A 74 23.68 -11.88 29.43
N GLU A 75 23.99 -13.17 29.39
CA GLU A 75 23.95 -13.94 28.15
C GLU A 75 22.50 -14.15 27.68
N VAL A 76 21.61 -14.46 28.60
CA VAL A 76 20.20 -14.69 28.30
C VAL A 76 19.54 -13.41 27.82
N GLU A 77 19.76 -12.30 28.54
CA GLU A 77 19.18 -10.99 28.19
C GLU A 77 19.69 -10.48 26.84
N LEU A 78 21.00 -10.56 26.60
CA LEU A 78 21.57 -10.14 25.33
C LEU A 78 21.14 -11.03 24.15
N THR A 79 20.95 -12.33 24.38
CA THR A 79 20.44 -13.24 23.35
C THR A 79 18.98 -12.90 23.02
N GLY A 80 18.16 -12.57 24.02
CA GLY A 80 16.81 -12.08 23.82
C GLY A 80 16.76 -10.82 22.94
N ILE A 81 17.54 -9.81 23.31
CA ILE A 81 17.63 -8.55 22.56
C ILE A 81 18.13 -8.78 21.11
N LEU A 82 19.13 -9.64 20.93
CA LEU A 82 19.64 -9.98 19.59
C LEU A 82 18.56 -10.66 18.74
N SER A 83 17.81 -11.56 19.31
CA SER A 83 16.72 -12.26 18.62
C SER A 83 15.63 -11.28 18.16
N GLU A 84 15.25 -10.34 19.03
CA GLU A 84 14.30 -9.29 18.72
C GLU A 84 14.81 -8.37 17.59
N GLN A 85 16.07 -7.94 17.65
CA GLN A 85 16.67 -7.10 16.61
C GLN A 85 16.75 -7.81 15.24
N ILE A 86 17.02 -9.11 15.22
CA ILE A 86 17.01 -9.90 13.97
C ILE A 86 15.60 -9.94 13.39
N ALA A 87 14.58 -10.17 14.22
CA ALA A 87 13.20 -10.19 13.78
C ALA A 87 12.78 -8.84 13.17
N LEU A 88 13.07 -7.73 13.85
CA LEU A 88 12.80 -6.38 13.34
C LEU A 88 13.52 -6.07 12.03
N GLU A 89 14.75 -6.54 11.87
CA GLU A 89 15.50 -6.34 10.63
C GLU A 89 14.91 -7.12 9.46
N ILE A 90 14.45 -8.35 9.70
CA ILE A 90 13.77 -9.17 8.70
C ILE A 90 12.44 -8.51 8.29
N ASP A 91 11.67 -8.03 9.24
CA ASP A 91 10.41 -7.33 8.95
C ASP A 91 10.63 -6.08 8.10
N ARG A 92 11.63 -5.28 8.42
CA ARG A 92 12.02 -4.11 7.61
C ARG A 92 12.44 -4.48 6.19
N GLU A 93 13.18 -5.57 6.03
CA GLU A 93 13.59 -6.05 4.71
C GLU A 93 12.37 -6.47 3.88
N ILE A 94 11.43 -7.22 4.48
CA ILE A 94 10.20 -7.64 3.82
C ILE A 94 9.39 -6.41 3.38
N VAL A 95 9.21 -5.42 4.25
CA VAL A 95 8.47 -4.19 3.93
C VAL A 95 9.18 -3.41 2.81
N ASN A 96 10.51 -3.29 2.86
CA ASN A 96 11.29 -2.62 1.83
C ASN A 96 11.19 -3.33 0.47
N ASP A 97 11.21 -4.65 0.46
CA ASP A 97 11.05 -5.43 -0.77
C ASP A 97 9.63 -5.30 -1.34
N LEU A 98 8.62 -5.23 -0.49
CA LEU A 98 7.24 -4.94 -0.90
C LEU A 98 7.12 -3.55 -1.53
N VAL A 99 7.75 -2.53 -0.95
CA VAL A 99 7.76 -1.16 -1.49
C VAL A 99 8.47 -1.13 -2.85
N LYS A 100 9.62 -1.80 -2.97
CA LYS A 100 10.35 -1.89 -4.25
C LYS A 100 9.59 -2.69 -5.30
N GLY A 101 8.89 -3.74 -4.89
CA GLY A 101 8.08 -4.59 -5.74
C GLY A 101 6.72 -3.99 -6.13
N ALA A 102 6.32 -2.87 -5.54
CA ALA A 102 5.05 -2.20 -5.80
C ALA A 102 5.04 -1.47 -7.15
N SER A 103 5.17 -2.22 -8.24
CA SER A 103 5.20 -1.70 -9.62
C SER A 103 3.82 -1.55 -10.27
N ALA A 104 2.75 -1.96 -9.58
CA ALA A 104 1.39 -1.99 -10.15
C ALA A 104 0.83 -0.60 -10.47
N GLY A 105 1.21 0.41 -9.71
CA GLY A 105 0.85 1.81 -9.91
C GLY A 105 1.34 2.67 -8.75
N THR A 106 1.73 3.90 -9.07
CA THR A 106 2.09 4.92 -8.09
C THR A 106 1.11 6.06 -8.23
N TYR A 107 0.51 6.48 -7.12
CA TYR A 107 -0.44 7.58 -7.05
C TYR A 107 0.11 8.68 -6.16
N TYR A 108 -0.17 9.90 -6.54
CA TYR A 108 0.32 11.08 -5.85
C TYR A 108 -0.82 11.87 -5.21
N TRP A 109 -0.58 12.34 -4.00
CA TRP A 109 -1.49 13.21 -3.26
C TRP A 109 -0.69 14.29 -2.53
N SER A 110 -1.24 15.49 -2.42
CA SER A 110 -0.58 16.60 -1.72
C SER A 110 -1.17 16.80 -0.34
N ARG A 111 -0.31 16.97 0.66
CA ARG A 111 -0.72 17.33 2.02
C ARG A 111 -1.21 18.77 2.14
N SER A 112 -0.75 19.67 1.27
CA SER A 112 -1.11 21.09 1.33
C SER A 112 -2.53 21.29 0.81
N PRO A 113 -3.47 21.83 1.62
CA PRO A 113 -4.83 22.10 1.16
C PRO A 113 -4.82 23.06 -0.02
N GLY A 114 -5.60 22.73 -1.06
CA GLY A 114 -5.68 23.52 -2.29
C GLY A 114 -4.59 23.24 -3.32
N LEU A 115 -3.55 22.48 -2.99
CA LEU A 115 -2.54 22.06 -3.95
C LEU A 115 -2.99 20.78 -4.64
N PHE A 116 -3.68 20.93 -5.76
CA PHE A 116 -4.10 19.77 -6.56
C PHE A 116 -2.92 19.24 -7.39
N VAL A 117 -2.72 17.94 -7.30
CA VAL A 117 -1.71 17.21 -8.07
C VAL A 117 -2.37 16.15 -8.95
N ARG A 118 -1.78 15.91 -10.11
CA ARG A 118 -2.22 14.79 -10.95
C ARG A 118 -1.89 13.48 -10.24
N ARG A 119 -2.87 12.61 -10.13
CA ARG A 119 -2.73 11.34 -9.40
C ARG A 119 -1.73 10.39 -10.02
N ASP A 120 -1.53 10.47 -11.34
CA ASP A 120 -0.66 9.60 -12.14
C ASP A 120 0.79 10.08 -12.20
N THR A 121 1.01 11.37 -12.26
CA THR A 121 2.34 11.97 -12.51
C THR A 121 2.90 12.75 -11.33
N GLY A 122 2.06 13.11 -10.36
CA GLY A 122 2.44 13.99 -9.25
C GLY A 122 2.65 15.45 -9.67
N ALA A 123 2.40 15.79 -10.94
CA ALA A 123 2.54 17.16 -11.40
C ALA A 123 1.45 18.06 -10.80
N GLU A 124 1.84 19.26 -10.40
CA GLU A 124 0.92 20.27 -9.88
C GLU A 124 -0.09 20.69 -10.94
N ILE A 125 -1.38 20.69 -10.58
CA ILE A 125 -2.45 21.19 -11.43
C ILE A 125 -2.70 22.62 -10.97
N GLY A 126 -2.30 23.61 -11.79
CA GLY A 126 -2.67 24.96 -11.46
C GLY A 126 -1.59 26.00 -11.41
N ALA A 127 -0.42 25.71 -11.97
CA ALA A 127 0.53 26.77 -12.33
C ALA A 127 -0.04 27.69 -13.44
N SER A 128 -1.11 27.30 -14.11
CA SER A 128 -1.91 28.11 -15.01
C SER A 128 -3.33 28.25 -14.45
N SER A 129 -3.96 29.37 -14.62
CA SER A 129 -5.26 29.87 -14.13
C SER A 129 -6.49 28.92 -14.15
N ALA A 130 -6.30 27.64 -14.24
CA ALA A 130 -7.31 26.58 -14.30
C ALA A 130 -7.31 25.67 -13.04
N ALA A 131 -6.58 26.02 -11.99
CA ALA A 131 -6.65 25.27 -10.74
C ALA A 131 -8.04 25.43 -10.12
N PRO A 132 -8.69 24.33 -9.72
CA PRO A 132 -9.89 24.44 -8.93
C PRO A 132 -9.58 25.12 -7.59
N ASP A 133 -10.39 26.09 -7.20
CA ASP A 133 -10.28 26.73 -5.89
C ASP A 133 -10.82 25.78 -4.82
N PHE A 134 -10.00 25.53 -3.82
CA PHE A 134 -10.41 24.79 -2.65
C PHE A 134 -10.79 25.74 -1.52
N THR A 135 -12.06 25.74 -1.15
CA THR A 135 -12.61 26.58 -0.06
C THR A 135 -13.02 25.80 1.18
N GLY A 136 -12.70 24.51 1.22
CA GLY A 136 -13.03 23.60 2.32
C GLY A 136 -12.08 23.68 3.51
N THR A 137 -12.38 22.90 4.52
CA THR A 137 -11.56 22.71 5.72
C THR A 137 -10.42 21.72 5.47
N VAL A 138 -9.40 21.74 6.34
CA VAL A 138 -8.27 20.79 6.29
C VAL A 138 -8.75 19.35 6.42
N SER A 139 -9.79 19.10 7.23
CA SER A 139 -10.37 17.75 7.39
C SER A 139 -10.96 17.22 6.10
N GLU A 140 -11.70 18.07 5.36
CA GLU A 140 -12.25 17.71 4.05
C GLU A 140 -11.13 17.43 3.04
N TRP A 141 -10.03 18.17 3.12
CA TRP A 141 -8.86 17.89 2.30
C TRP A 141 -8.25 16.51 2.60
N TYR A 142 -8.16 16.13 3.87
CA TYR A 142 -7.64 14.82 4.25
C TYR A 142 -8.56 13.67 3.83
N GLU A 143 -9.86 13.90 3.69
CA GLU A 143 -10.78 12.90 3.14
C GLU A 143 -10.48 12.57 1.66
N THR A 144 -9.89 13.50 0.89
CA THR A 144 -9.43 13.24 -0.47
C THR A 144 -8.29 12.22 -0.53
N LEU A 145 -7.52 12.08 0.54
CA LEU A 145 -6.52 11.02 0.66
C LEU A 145 -7.18 9.64 0.69
N ILE A 146 -8.29 9.50 1.43
CA ILE A 146 -9.06 8.25 1.49
C ILE A 146 -9.62 7.89 0.10
N GLU A 147 -10.09 8.89 -0.64
CA GLU A 147 -10.55 8.70 -2.02
C GLU A 147 -9.41 8.14 -2.88
N THR A 148 -8.22 8.73 -2.79
CA THR A 148 -7.03 8.25 -3.52
C THR A 148 -6.66 6.82 -3.14
N ILE A 149 -6.73 6.45 -1.86
CA ILE A 149 -6.50 5.08 -1.40
C ILE A 149 -7.54 4.11 -1.98
N ASN A 150 -8.80 4.53 -2.06
CA ASN A 150 -9.84 3.73 -2.68
C ASN A 150 -9.62 3.53 -4.17
N ASP A 151 -9.12 4.53 -4.89
CA ASP A 151 -8.74 4.42 -6.30
C ASP A 151 -7.60 3.41 -6.50
N VAL A 152 -6.57 3.44 -5.64
CA VAL A 152 -5.51 2.43 -5.63
C VAL A 152 -6.08 1.04 -5.41
N SER A 153 -7.00 0.89 -4.45
CA SER A 153 -7.67 -0.38 -4.18
C SER A 153 -8.48 -0.87 -5.38
N ALA A 154 -9.14 0.02 -6.10
CA ALA A 154 -9.87 -0.31 -7.33
C ALA A 154 -8.93 -0.77 -8.45
N GLN A 155 -7.76 -0.14 -8.58
CA GLN A 155 -6.74 -0.59 -9.55
C GLN A 155 -6.18 -1.97 -9.22
N ILE A 156 -5.96 -2.26 -7.94
CA ILE A 156 -5.56 -3.61 -7.50
C ILE A 156 -6.64 -4.62 -7.90
N HIS A 157 -7.91 -4.30 -7.66
CA HIS A 157 -9.03 -5.17 -8.06
C HIS A 157 -9.06 -5.40 -9.56
N ARG A 158 -8.92 -4.35 -10.36
CA ARG A 158 -8.91 -4.44 -11.84
C ARG A 158 -7.78 -5.30 -12.37
N LYS A 159 -6.59 -5.20 -11.76
CA LYS A 159 -5.41 -5.96 -12.22
C LYS A 159 -5.40 -7.41 -11.74
N THR A 160 -5.89 -7.66 -10.53
CA THR A 160 -5.83 -8.99 -9.91
C THR A 160 -7.09 -9.81 -10.11
N LEU A 161 -8.24 -9.15 -10.38
CA LEU A 161 -9.58 -9.75 -10.44
C LEU A 161 -9.99 -10.52 -9.17
N ARG A 162 -9.23 -10.37 -8.09
CA ARG A 162 -9.46 -11.07 -6.81
C ARG A 162 -10.03 -10.20 -5.70
N GLY A 163 -10.19 -8.91 -5.96
CA GLY A 163 -10.68 -7.91 -5.00
C GLY A 163 -9.66 -6.82 -4.69
N GLY A 164 -10.09 -5.78 -4.01
CA GLY A 164 -9.28 -4.62 -3.68
C GLY A 164 -8.28 -4.86 -2.55
N ALA A 165 -7.54 -3.82 -2.19
CA ALA A 165 -6.63 -3.83 -1.06
C ALA A 165 -7.38 -4.13 0.26
N ASN A 166 -6.69 -4.77 1.19
CA ASN A 166 -7.20 -5.06 2.52
C ASN A 166 -6.26 -4.59 3.64
N PHE A 167 -5.04 -4.18 3.31
CA PHE A 167 -4.13 -3.61 4.30
C PHE A 167 -3.42 -2.37 3.76
N ILE A 168 -2.99 -1.52 4.67
CA ILE A 168 -2.22 -0.30 4.43
C ILE A 168 -1.06 -0.30 5.40
N VAL A 169 0.15 -0.05 4.90
CA VAL A 169 1.34 0.20 5.72
C VAL A 169 1.77 1.63 5.52
N CYS A 170 1.97 2.35 6.60
CA CYS A 170 2.36 3.76 6.57
C CYS A 170 3.26 4.14 7.74
N GLY A 171 3.93 5.27 7.62
CA GLY A 171 4.67 5.88 8.72
C GLY A 171 3.75 6.63 9.70
N PRO A 172 4.25 6.98 10.89
CA PRO A 172 3.46 7.66 11.93
C PRO A 172 2.93 9.03 11.49
N GLU A 173 3.64 9.73 10.62
CA GLU A 173 3.20 11.03 10.09
C GLU A 173 1.93 10.92 9.23
N VAL A 174 1.84 9.84 8.45
CA VAL A 174 0.65 9.56 7.63
C VAL A 174 -0.47 9.01 8.50
N ALA A 175 -0.15 8.19 9.49
CA ALA A 175 -1.13 7.66 10.43
C ALA A 175 -1.87 8.80 11.14
N ASN A 176 -1.18 9.85 11.59
CA ASN A 176 -1.79 11.04 12.18
C ASN A 176 -2.78 11.73 11.22
N ILE A 177 -2.51 11.74 9.92
CA ILE A 177 -3.44 12.30 8.93
C ILE A 177 -4.69 11.41 8.81
N LEU A 178 -4.49 10.09 8.77
CA LEU A 178 -5.60 9.13 8.67
C LEU A 178 -6.48 9.15 9.92
N GLU A 179 -5.91 9.33 11.11
CA GLU A 179 -6.65 9.44 12.36
C GLU A 179 -7.57 10.67 12.42
N PHE A 180 -7.22 11.74 11.72
CA PHE A 180 -8.06 12.93 11.58
C PHE A 180 -9.27 12.71 10.67
N THR A 181 -9.31 11.64 9.91
CA THR A 181 -10.41 11.38 8.99
C THR A 181 -11.56 10.65 9.68
N SER A 182 -12.78 10.93 9.26
CA SER A 182 -13.99 10.34 9.85
C SER A 182 -14.10 8.82 9.65
N GLY A 183 -13.38 8.27 8.68
CA GLY A 183 -13.38 6.85 8.34
C GLY A 183 -12.46 5.98 9.19
N PHE A 184 -11.57 6.58 10.00
CA PHE A 184 -10.62 5.84 10.82
C PHE A 184 -11.26 5.35 12.13
N ARG A 185 -10.98 4.10 12.49
CA ARG A 185 -11.37 3.52 13.77
C ARG A 185 -10.12 2.96 14.44
N ALA A 186 -9.72 3.62 15.52
CA ALA A 186 -8.60 3.14 16.33
C ALA A 186 -8.91 1.79 16.98
N ASN A 187 -7.90 0.94 17.07
CA ASN A 187 -7.97 -0.27 17.85
C ASN A 187 -7.79 0.08 19.34
N VAL A 188 -8.85 0.01 20.11
CA VAL A 188 -8.86 0.44 21.52
C VAL A 188 -8.45 -0.70 22.49
N THR A 189 -8.20 -1.89 22.01
CA THR A 189 -7.79 -3.05 22.85
C THR A 189 -6.35 -2.94 23.35
N ALA A 190 -5.88 -1.80 23.62
CA ALA A 190 -4.51 -1.37 23.45
C ALA A 190 -3.68 -1.32 24.73
N ASP A 191 -4.06 -1.96 25.82
CA ASP A 191 -3.14 -2.06 26.96
C ASP A 191 -2.06 -3.13 26.76
N ALA A 192 -2.30 -4.11 25.90
CA ALA A 192 -1.33 -5.17 25.62
C ALA A 192 -0.29 -4.77 24.55
N GLU A 193 -0.60 -3.79 23.70
CA GLU A 193 0.28 -3.36 22.60
C GLU A 193 1.04 -2.07 22.92
N ARG A 194 0.86 -1.51 24.11
CA ARG A 194 1.64 -0.35 24.58
C ARG A 194 3.04 -0.80 24.96
N GLY A 195 3.98 -0.57 24.08
CA GLY A 195 5.38 -0.89 24.28
C GLY A 195 5.94 -1.87 23.26
N ASP A 196 5.13 -2.32 22.30
CA ASP A 196 5.62 -3.11 21.19
C ASP A 196 6.57 -2.26 20.33
N ILE A 197 7.74 -2.82 20.08
CA ILE A 197 8.77 -2.22 19.25
C ILE A 197 8.54 -2.74 17.83
N GLY A 198 8.26 -1.84 16.88
CA GLY A 198 8.11 -2.20 15.48
C GLY A 198 6.79 -1.77 14.87
N ALA A 199 6.31 -2.54 13.90
CA ALA A 199 5.06 -2.27 13.21
C ALA A 199 3.85 -2.68 14.05
N VAL A 200 2.96 -1.73 14.33
CA VAL A 200 1.76 -1.94 15.16
C VAL A 200 0.49 -1.71 14.32
N LYS A 201 -0.51 -2.57 14.51
CA LYS A 201 -1.82 -2.38 13.92
C LYS A 201 -2.57 -1.27 14.66
N ALA A 202 -2.55 -0.05 14.11
CA ALA A 202 -3.17 1.12 14.74
C ALA A 202 -4.70 1.09 14.70
N GLY A 203 -5.29 0.50 13.66
CA GLY A 203 -6.74 0.46 13.53
C GLY A 203 -7.22 -0.01 12.16
N SER A 204 -8.46 0.34 11.84
CA SER A 204 -9.05 0.07 10.54
C SER A 204 -9.60 1.33 9.91
N LEU A 205 -9.38 1.46 8.60
CA LEU A 205 -9.91 2.54 7.79
C LEU A 205 -11.11 2.02 6.99
N ASN A 206 -12.27 2.70 7.10
CA ASN A 206 -13.52 2.37 6.42
C ASN A 206 -13.98 0.91 6.59
N ARG A 207 -13.57 0.23 7.67
CA ARG A 207 -13.83 -1.21 7.91
C ARG A 207 -13.30 -2.14 6.80
N LYS A 208 -12.50 -1.63 5.88
CA LYS A 208 -12.01 -2.35 4.71
C LYS A 208 -10.51 -2.58 4.77
N PHE A 209 -9.77 -1.62 5.31
CA PHE A 209 -8.32 -1.66 5.36
C PHE A 209 -7.83 -1.78 6.80
N ASP A 210 -6.95 -2.73 7.04
CA ASP A 210 -6.14 -2.77 8.25
C ASP A 210 -4.98 -1.79 8.13
N VAL A 211 -4.87 -0.85 9.05
CA VAL A 211 -3.80 0.15 9.06
C VAL A 211 -2.69 -0.31 9.99
N ILE A 212 -1.52 -0.52 9.42
CA ILE A 212 -0.30 -0.92 10.12
C ILE A 212 0.65 0.28 10.08
N VAL A 213 1.07 0.72 11.25
CA VAL A 213 2.01 1.83 11.41
C VAL A 213 3.38 1.28 11.74
N ASP A 214 4.35 1.59 10.89
CA ASP A 214 5.75 1.25 11.10
C ASP A 214 6.57 2.53 11.26
N PRO A 215 7.22 2.75 12.41
CA PRO A 215 8.02 3.94 12.66
C PRO A 215 9.23 4.09 11.73
N TYR A 216 9.69 2.99 11.14
CA TYR A 216 10.82 2.99 10.22
C TYR A 216 10.43 3.09 8.75
N PHE A 217 9.12 3.12 8.45
CA PHE A 217 8.61 3.23 7.10
C PHE A 217 9.00 4.58 6.46
N PRO A 218 9.30 4.61 5.15
CA PRO A 218 9.63 5.85 4.46
C PRO A 218 8.55 6.93 4.65
N ARG A 219 8.99 8.13 4.94
CA ARG A 219 8.09 9.28 5.16
C ARG A 219 7.29 9.56 3.90
N GLN A 220 6.05 9.95 4.07
CA GLN A 220 5.15 10.36 2.98
C GLN A 220 4.85 9.26 1.94
N VAL A 221 5.10 8.01 2.28
CA VAL A 221 4.75 6.86 1.46
C VAL A 221 3.64 6.06 2.13
N ILE A 222 2.72 5.56 1.33
CA ILE A 222 1.66 4.64 1.75
C ILE A 222 1.75 3.42 0.87
N LEU A 223 1.88 2.26 1.47
CA LEU A 223 1.83 0.99 0.77
C LEU A 223 0.44 0.39 0.93
N CYS A 224 -0.28 0.24 -0.17
CA CYS A 224 -1.58 -0.43 -0.19
C CYS A 224 -1.44 -1.79 -0.86
N GLY A 225 -1.94 -2.81 -0.21
CA GLY A 225 -1.82 -4.16 -0.72
C GLY A 225 -3.01 -5.05 -0.38
N ARG A 226 -2.98 -6.24 -0.97
CA ARG A 226 -3.93 -7.29 -0.66
C ARG A 226 -3.20 -8.50 -0.10
N ARG A 227 -3.68 -8.99 1.02
CA ARG A 227 -3.26 -10.23 1.64
C ARG A 227 -4.27 -11.34 1.29
N GLY A 228 -3.80 -12.45 0.74
CA GLY A 228 -4.62 -13.63 0.42
C GLY A 228 -4.71 -13.94 -1.04
#